data_cfe81d606ca543c8266e502a611f48f5
#
_entry.id   cfe81d606ca543c8266e502a611f48f5
#
_cell.length_a   1.000
_cell.length_b   1.000
_cell.length_c   1.000
_cell.angle_alpha   90.00
_cell.angle_beta   90.00
_cell.angle_gamma   90.00
#
_symmetry.space_group_name_H-M   'P 1'
#
loop_
_entity.id
_entity.type
_entity.pdbx_description
1 polymer ?
#
loop_
_entity_poly.entity_id
_entity_poly.type
_entity_poly.pdbx_seq_one_letter_code
_entity_poly.pdbx_strand_id
1 'polypeptide(L)'
;ALFGDEVIPVEITGVKSGKFSRGHRFLRPSALDNAKAHESIGDAAKALFDTVKSKAKNAVASAAIGTIGAVEIPDADSYEKVMYDNYVMVDQDARRELIRQQVTDLAIAEGGHAEINEDLLEEVNYLVEWPTALCGKFEEKFLALPKECIITPMREHQRYFPVLAEDGSLLNKFITVRNGGKEHLEIVAHGNERVLRARLSDAEFFFNEDRKQTLADRLEKLKTVSFQEGLGNMNDKSKRLVQAVDMLAMAINAKVDKEKLERTALLCKCDLVTGMVIEFTELQGVMGREYAKLDGEAP
;
A
#
# COMPACT_ATOMS: atom_id res chain seq x y z
N ALA A 1 -19.76 23.35 -3.93
CA ALA A 1 -20.82 22.92 -4.85
C ALA A 1 -21.22 24.10 -5.73
N LEU A 2 -21.29 23.87 -7.04
CA LEU A 2 -21.67 24.88 -8.05
C LEU A 2 -22.80 24.31 -8.90
N PHE A 3 -23.68 25.21 -9.35
CA PHE A 3 -24.64 24.97 -10.43
C PHE A 3 -24.46 26.10 -11.44
N GLY A 4 -23.91 25.78 -12.62
CA GLY A 4 -23.36 26.77 -13.50
C GLY A 4 -22.28 27.58 -12.76
N ASP A 5 -22.46 28.89 -12.66
CA ASP A 5 -21.58 29.83 -11.95
C ASP A 5 -22.06 30.19 -10.52
N GLU A 6 -23.21 29.67 -10.08
CA GLU A 6 -23.76 29.95 -8.76
C GLU A 6 -23.32 28.93 -7.70
N VAL A 7 -22.96 29.42 -6.52
CA VAL A 7 -22.62 28.56 -5.37
C VAL A 7 -23.88 28.04 -4.71
N ILE A 8 -24.07 26.72 -4.69
CA ILE A 8 -25.10 26.08 -3.88
C ILE A 8 -24.64 26.09 -2.43
N PRO A 9 -25.37 26.73 -1.50
CA PRO A 9 -24.97 26.85 -0.10
C PRO A 9 -25.11 25.49 0.61
N VAL A 10 -24.01 24.78 0.79
CA VAL A 10 -23.93 23.50 1.49
C VAL A 10 -22.78 23.56 2.49
N GLU A 11 -22.96 22.96 3.66
CA GLU A 11 -21.90 22.75 4.64
C GLU A 11 -21.79 21.28 4.99
N ILE A 12 -20.58 20.70 4.82
CA ILE A 12 -20.29 19.30 5.14
C ILE A 12 -19.09 19.27 6.08
N THR A 13 -19.26 18.71 7.27
CA THR A 13 -18.21 18.58 8.29
C THR A 13 -17.50 19.91 8.63
N GLY A 14 -18.28 21.01 8.66
CA GLY A 14 -17.76 22.36 8.95
C GLY A 14 -17.11 23.07 7.75
N VAL A 15 -17.10 22.44 6.58
CA VAL A 15 -16.60 23.05 5.34
C VAL A 15 -17.76 23.60 4.52
N LYS A 16 -17.75 24.91 4.30
CA LYS A 16 -18.75 25.60 3.46
C LYS A 16 -18.37 25.51 1.98
N SER A 17 -19.39 25.31 1.15
CA SER A 17 -19.22 25.38 -0.30
C SER A 17 -18.76 26.78 -0.77
N GLY A 18 -18.04 26.83 -1.88
CA GLY A 18 -17.52 28.04 -2.48
C GLY A 18 -17.02 27.82 -3.90
N LYS A 19 -16.47 28.85 -4.52
CA LYS A 19 -15.83 28.83 -5.84
C LYS A 19 -14.35 28.48 -5.80
N PHE A 20 -13.79 28.20 -4.62
CA PHE A 20 -12.35 27.96 -4.49
C PHE A 20 -12.08 26.51 -4.13
N SER A 21 -11.10 25.90 -4.82
CA SER A 21 -10.54 24.61 -4.53
C SER A 21 -9.03 24.74 -4.25
N ARG A 22 -8.32 23.62 -4.16
CA ARG A 22 -6.87 23.58 -4.02
C ARG A 22 -6.29 22.67 -5.10
N GLY A 23 -5.24 23.13 -5.78
CA GLY A 23 -4.46 22.29 -6.68
C GLY A 23 -3.50 21.39 -5.92
N HIS A 24 -2.72 20.62 -6.66
CA HIS A 24 -1.73 19.70 -6.08
C HIS A 24 -0.74 20.43 -5.17
N ARG A 25 -0.55 19.86 -3.97
CA ARG A 25 0.17 20.52 -2.86
C ARG A 25 1.62 20.91 -3.20
N PHE A 26 2.31 20.10 -4.01
CA PHE A 26 3.74 20.24 -4.28
C PHE A 26 4.08 20.66 -5.71
N LEU A 27 3.21 20.43 -6.69
CA LEU A 27 3.49 20.73 -8.09
C LEU A 27 3.06 22.14 -8.49
N ARG A 28 2.10 22.69 -7.79
CA ARG A 28 1.68 24.06 -8.02
C ARG A 28 2.69 25.03 -7.42
N PRO A 29 3.15 26.05 -8.17
CA PRO A 29 4.00 27.09 -7.62
C PRO A 29 3.33 27.69 -6.37
N SER A 30 4.00 27.67 -5.25
CA SER A 30 3.52 28.37 -4.07
C SER A 30 3.54 29.86 -4.34
N ALA A 31 2.67 30.64 -3.68
CA ALA A 31 2.74 32.10 -3.75
C ALA A 31 4.14 32.63 -3.36
N LEU A 32 4.91 31.85 -2.58
CA LEU A 32 6.31 32.09 -2.24
C LEU A 32 7.27 31.87 -3.43
N ASP A 33 7.00 30.90 -4.32
CA ASP A 33 7.84 30.66 -5.50
C ASP A 33 7.59 31.72 -6.58
N ASN A 34 6.36 32.21 -6.71
CA ASN A 34 6.05 33.40 -7.54
C ASN A 34 6.68 34.69 -6.98
N ALA A 35 6.83 34.80 -5.66
CA ALA A 35 7.54 35.92 -5.04
C ALA A 35 9.07 35.84 -5.23
N LYS A 36 9.66 34.66 -5.43
CA LYS A 36 11.07 34.48 -5.77
C LYS A 36 11.43 34.88 -7.22
N ALA A 37 10.44 34.87 -8.12
CA ALA A 37 10.60 35.33 -9.49
C ALA A 37 10.65 36.86 -9.60
N HIS A 38 10.27 37.59 -8.56
CA HIS A 38 10.38 39.06 -8.46
C HIS A 38 11.32 39.42 -7.29
N GLU A 39 12.50 39.82 -7.64
CA GLU A 39 13.58 40.45 -6.87
C GLU A 39 13.49 40.47 -5.33
N SER A 40 14.51 39.89 -4.69
CA SER A 40 14.90 39.95 -3.28
C SER A 40 13.83 39.54 -2.23
N ILE A 41 14.10 38.42 -1.60
CA ILE A 41 13.32 37.81 -0.47
C ILE A 41 13.01 38.83 0.66
N GLY A 42 13.79 39.89 0.79
CA GLY A 42 13.60 40.94 1.79
C GLY A 42 12.33 41.79 1.57
N ASP A 43 12.05 42.18 0.33
CA ASP A 43 10.96 43.11 0.02
C ASP A 43 9.60 42.37 -0.08
N ALA A 44 9.57 41.14 -0.60
CA ALA A 44 8.36 40.34 -0.68
C ALA A 44 7.91 39.86 0.71
N ALA A 45 8.85 39.43 1.57
CA ALA A 45 8.57 39.09 2.96
C ALA A 45 8.11 40.30 3.77
N LYS A 46 8.67 41.48 3.51
CA LYS A 46 8.29 42.74 4.16
C LYS A 46 6.91 43.22 3.70
N ALA A 47 6.62 43.16 2.39
CA ALA A 47 5.29 43.48 1.85
C ALA A 47 4.20 42.51 2.35
N LEU A 48 4.51 41.24 2.47
CA LEU A 48 3.61 40.23 3.04
C LEU A 48 3.39 40.49 4.54
N PHE A 49 4.47 40.82 5.28
CA PHE A 49 4.42 41.11 6.72
C PHE A 49 3.68 42.40 7.01
N ASP A 50 3.87 43.46 6.18
CA ASP A 50 3.19 44.73 6.29
C ASP A 50 1.70 44.62 5.87
N THR A 51 1.38 43.78 4.88
CA THR A 51 0.00 43.47 4.48
C THR A 51 -0.73 42.69 5.56
N VAL A 52 -0.05 41.70 6.20
CA VAL A 52 -0.59 40.92 7.35
C VAL A 52 -0.74 41.85 8.57
N LYS A 53 0.20 42.74 8.82
CA LYS A 53 0.18 43.63 9.99
C LYS A 53 -0.88 44.75 9.85
N SER A 54 -1.14 45.21 8.65
CA SER A 54 -2.16 46.26 8.37
C SER A 54 -3.60 45.72 8.37
N LYS A 55 -3.79 44.40 8.15
CA LYS A 55 -5.10 43.71 8.12
C LYS A 55 -5.38 42.82 9.31
N ALA A 56 -4.42 42.66 10.22
CA ALA A 56 -4.53 41.75 11.38
C ALA A 56 -5.08 42.45 12.62
N LYS A 57 -6.35 42.82 12.59
CA LYS A 57 -7.16 42.79 13.80
C LYS A 57 -8.22 41.69 13.64
N ASN A 58 -7.84 40.50 14.06
CA ASN A 58 -8.67 39.42 14.65
C ASN A 58 -9.66 38.58 13.83
N ALA A 59 -9.77 38.66 12.51
CA ALA A 59 -10.60 37.71 11.75
C ALA A 59 -10.02 37.36 10.36
N VAL A 60 -9.09 38.15 9.85
CA VAL A 60 -8.65 38.12 8.45
C VAL A 60 -7.44 37.24 8.23
N ALA A 61 -6.64 36.97 9.27
CA ALA A 61 -5.46 36.11 9.15
C ALA A 61 -5.81 34.63 8.85
N SER A 62 -6.89 34.12 9.42
CA SER A 62 -7.36 32.76 9.15
C SER A 62 -7.94 32.62 7.74
N ALA A 63 -8.62 33.64 7.23
CA ALA A 63 -9.15 33.65 5.87
C ALA A 63 -8.05 33.85 4.82
N ALA A 64 -7.03 34.68 5.10
CA ALA A 64 -5.89 34.91 4.18
C ALA A 64 -4.97 33.69 4.08
N ILE A 65 -4.75 32.94 5.15
CA ILE A 65 -4.01 31.66 5.14
C ILE A 65 -4.80 30.61 4.35
N GLY A 66 -6.14 30.64 4.39
CA GLY A 66 -7.00 29.75 3.61
C GLY A 66 -7.00 30.01 2.11
N THR A 67 -6.60 31.20 1.66
CA THR A 67 -6.55 31.59 0.22
C THR A 67 -5.18 31.45 -0.43
N ILE A 68 -4.12 31.22 0.32
CA ILE A 68 -2.81 30.92 -0.26
C ILE A 68 -2.87 29.57 -0.97
N GLY A 69 -2.70 29.60 -2.30
CA GLY A 69 -2.81 28.41 -3.14
C GLY A 69 -4.24 28.02 -3.54
N ALA A 70 -5.24 28.86 -3.26
CA ALA A 70 -6.60 28.63 -3.75
C ALA A 70 -6.66 28.75 -5.29
N VAL A 71 -7.45 27.85 -5.89
CA VAL A 71 -7.77 27.81 -7.32
C VAL A 71 -9.22 28.23 -7.46
N GLU A 72 -9.48 29.28 -8.21
CA GLU A 72 -10.85 29.70 -8.50
C GLU A 72 -11.46 28.77 -9.57
N ILE A 73 -12.65 28.29 -9.31
CA ILE A 73 -13.48 27.52 -10.21
C ILE A 73 -14.60 28.44 -10.71
N PRO A 74 -14.52 28.96 -11.96
CA PRO A 74 -15.46 29.94 -12.47
C PRO A 74 -16.91 29.40 -12.49
N ASP A 75 -17.04 28.17 -12.97
CA ASP A 75 -18.30 27.46 -13.14
C ASP A 75 -18.12 25.94 -12.98
N ALA A 76 -19.22 25.20 -12.94
CA ALA A 76 -19.20 23.76 -12.73
C ALA A 76 -18.53 22.99 -13.92
N ASP A 77 -18.74 23.47 -15.13
CA ASP A 77 -18.24 22.77 -16.35
C ASP A 77 -16.72 22.91 -16.50
N SER A 78 -16.13 23.97 -15.97
CA SER A 78 -14.68 24.20 -15.98
C SER A 78 -13.91 23.44 -14.91
N TYR A 79 -14.60 22.80 -13.93
CA TYR A 79 -13.98 22.21 -12.74
C TYR A 79 -12.85 21.23 -13.07
N GLU A 80 -13.13 20.26 -13.92
CA GLU A 80 -12.16 19.22 -14.28
C GLU A 80 -10.93 19.81 -14.95
N LYS A 81 -11.13 20.68 -15.94
CA LYS A 81 -10.03 21.34 -16.64
C LYS A 81 -9.19 22.21 -15.71
N VAL A 82 -9.82 23.01 -14.87
CA VAL A 82 -9.11 23.88 -13.92
C VAL A 82 -8.30 23.06 -12.93
N MET A 83 -8.85 21.95 -12.44
CA MET A 83 -8.14 21.05 -11.53
C MET A 83 -6.96 20.36 -12.23
N TYR A 84 -7.14 19.88 -13.46
CA TYR A 84 -6.08 19.30 -14.27
C TYR A 84 -4.92 20.26 -14.52
N ASP A 85 -5.22 21.52 -14.90
CA ASP A 85 -4.24 22.60 -15.08
C ASP A 85 -3.47 22.94 -13.76
N ASN A 86 -4.00 22.49 -12.62
CA ASN A 86 -3.40 22.60 -11.30
C ASN A 86 -2.93 21.25 -10.72
N TYR A 87 -2.61 20.29 -11.60
CA TYR A 87 -2.03 18.98 -11.28
C TYR A 87 -2.92 18.10 -10.38
N VAL A 88 -4.23 18.11 -10.65
CA VAL A 88 -5.20 17.19 -10.01
C VAL A 88 -6.06 16.55 -11.09
N MET A 89 -5.87 15.28 -11.32
CA MET A 89 -6.74 14.49 -12.19
C MET A 89 -7.99 14.09 -11.40
N VAL A 90 -9.11 14.74 -11.69
CA VAL A 90 -10.39 14.50 -11.00
C VAL A 90 -11.02 13.19 -11.48
N ASP A 91 -10.97 12.90 -12.78
CA ASP A 91 -11.48 11.66 -13.35
C ASP A 91 -10.68 10.47 -12.83
N GLN A 92 -11.34 9.67 -11.98
CA GLN A 92 -10.74 8.51 -11.35
C GLN A 92 -10.47 7.36 -12.34
N ASP A 93 -11.28 7.23 -13.38
CA ASP A 93 -11.13 6.14 -14.34
C ASP A 93 -9.96 6.43 -15.28
N ALA A 94 -9.85 7.68 -15.77
CA ALA A 94 -8.70 8.15 -16.54
C ALA A 94 -7.39 8.05 -15.71
N ARG A 95 -7.44 8.41 -14.43
CA ARG A 95 -6.28 8.33 -13.54
C ARG A 95 -5.86 6.88 -13.28
N ARG A 96 -6.81 5.96 -13.03
CA ARG A 96 -6.55 4.53 -12.85
C ARG A 96 -5.88 3.93 -14.09
N GLU A 97 -6.41 4.25 -15.28
CA GLU A 97 -5.84 3.73 -16.52
C GLU A 97 -4.43 4.30 -16.79
N LEU A 98 -4.20 5.57 -16.47
CA LEU A 98 -2.86 6.16 -16.56
C LEU A 98 -1.86 5.47 -15.60
N ILE A 99 -2.28 5.13 -14.38
CA ILE A 99 -1.44 4.38 -13.43
C ILE A 99 -1.13 3.00 -14.02
N ARG A 100 -2.13 2.28 -14.50
CA ARG A 100 -1.97 0.96 -15.13
C ARG A 100 -0.95 1.02 -16.27
N GLN A 101 -1.12 1.98 -17.17
CA GLN A 101 -0.22 2.16 -18.32
C GLN A 101 1.21 2.44 -17.87
N GLN A 102 1.42 3.37 -16.95
CA GLN A 102 2.76 3.71 -16.46
C GLN A 102 3.43 2.52 -15.77
N VAL A 103 2.70 1.77 -14.95
CA VAL A 103 3.21 0.58 -14.27
C VAL A 103 3.58 -0.50 -15.27
N THR A 104 2.75 -0.74 -16.27
CA THR A 104 3.00 -1.72 -17.34
C THR A 104 4.23 -1.35 -18.16
N ASP A 105 4.31 -0.11 -18.62
CA ASP A 105 5.42 0.37 -19.46
C ASP A 105 6.76 0.28 -18.73
N LEU A 106 6.79 0.65 -17.46
CA LEU A 106 8.00 0.54 -16.63
C LEU A 106 8.42 -0.91 -16.42
N ALA A 107 7.47 -1.81 -16.16
CA ALA A 107 7.79 -3.23 -15.98
C ALA A 107 8.42 -3.83 -17.25
N ILE A 108 7.88 -3.50 -18.43
CA ILE A 108 8.43 -3.90 -19.72
C ILE A 108 9.83 -3.32 -19.93
N ALA A 109 10.03 -2.04 -19.65
CA ALA A 109 11.33 -1.38 -19.76
C ALA A 109 12.39 -2.01 -18.84
N GLU A 110 11.97 -2.56 -17.70
CA GLU A 110 12.82 -3.25 -16.72
C GLU A 110 12.99 -4.76 -17.01
N GLY A 111 12.46 -5.25 -18.11
CA GLY A 111 12.66 -6.62 -18.61
C GLY A 111 11.70 -7.65 -18.02
N GLY A 112 10.51 -7.24 -17.61
CA GLY A 112 9.50 -8.13 -17.06
C GLY A 112 8.07 -7.60 -17.28
N HIS A 113 7.15 -8.08 -16.47
CA HIS A 113 5.77 -7.57 -16.41
C HIS A 113 5.37 -7.31 -14.95
N ALA A 114 4.52 -6.31 -14.74
CA ALA A 114 3.99 -6.04 -13.42
C ALA A 114 2.81 -6.96 -13.10
N GLU A 115 2.82 -7.55 -11.91
CA GLU A 115 1.64 -8.24 -11.39
C GLU A 115 0.66 -7.22 -10.83
N ILE A 116 -0.26 -6.75 -11.70
CA ILE A 116 -1.26 -5.74 -11.34
C ILE A 116 -2.46 -6.44 -10.70
N ASN A 117 -2.57 -6.31 -9.38
CA ASN A 117 -3.77 -6.67 -8.64
C ASN A 117 -4.75 -5.49 -8.71
N GLU A 118 -6.02 -5.74 -9.05
CA GLU A 118 -7.03 -4.69 -9.25
C GLU A 118 -7.35 -3.94 -7.94
N ASP A 119 -7.40 -4.65 -6.81
CA ASP A 119 -7.66 -4.02 -5.51
C ASP A 119 -6.51 -3.08 -5.12
N LEU A 120 -5.25 -3.50 -5.35
CA LEU A 120 -4.08 -2.65 -5.14
C LEU A 120 -4.10 -1.43 -6.07
N LEU A 121 -4.42 -1.62 -7.34
CA LEU A 121 -4.52 -0.54 -8.31
C LEU A 121 -5.58 0.48 -7.89
N GLU A 122 -6.73 0.01 -7.46
CA GLU A 122 -7.82 0.86 -6.98
C GLU A 122 -7.41 1.63 -5.70
N GLU A 123 -6.74 0.97 -4.75
CA GLU A 123 -6.21 1.63 -3.57
C GLU A 123 -5.21 2.73 -3.96
N VAL A 124 -4.23 2.42 -4.82
CA VAL A 124 -3.23 3.39 -5.29
C VAL A 124 -3.88 4.56 -6.03
N ASN A 125 -4.92 4.29 -6.82
CA ASN A 125 -5.68 5.31 -7.54
C ASN A 125 -6.25 6.39 -6.61
N TYR A 126 -6.74 5.99 -5.43
CA TYR A 126 -7.28 6.94 -4.45
C TYR A 126 -6.24 7.56 -3.51
N LEU A 127 -5.00 7.09 -3.56
CA LEU A 127 -3.90 7.70 -2.80
C LEU A 127 -3.20 8.85 -3.54
N VAL A 128 -3.45 9.01 -4.83
CA VAL A 128 -2.75 9.98 -5.68
C VAL A 128 -3.72 10.88 -6.45
N GLU A 129 -3.31 12.11 -6.68
CA GLU A 129 -4.01 13.11 -7.49
C GLU A 129 -3.32 13.30 -8.85
N TRP A 130 -1.99 13.14 -8.89
CA TRP A 130 -1.14 13.27 -10.06
C TRP A 130 -0.10 12.15 -10.07
N PRO A 131 -0.43 11.02 -10.71
CA PRO A 131 0.39 9.82 -10.61
C PRO A 131 1.67 9.91 -11.45
N THR A 132 2.79 9.53 -10.86
CA THR A 132 4.05 9.27 -11.56
C THR A 132 4.63 7.95 -11.04
N ALA A 133 4.68 6.94 -11.88
CA ALA A 133 5.28 5.66 -11.54
C ALA A 133 6.81 5.74 -11.60
N LEU A 134 7.46 4.97 -10.74
CA LEU A 134 8.91 4.82 -10.71
C LEU A 134 9.29 3.39 -10.29
N CYS A 135 10.43 2.92 -10.77
CA CYS A 135 10.99 1.63 -10.42
C CYS A 135 12.02 1.77 -9.29
N GLY A 136 11.97 0.85 -8.34
CA GLY A 136 12.99 0.64 -7.31
C GLY A 136 13.50 -0.80 -7.35
N LYS A 137 14.60 -1.06 -6.62
CA LYS A 137 15.28 -2.34 -6.54
C LYS A 137 15.50 -2.76 -5.10
N PHE A 138 15.67 -4.06 -4.90
CA PHE A 138 16.12 -4.62 -3.64
C PHE A 138 17.25 -5.63 -3.90
N GLU A 139 17.94 -6.03 -2.85
CA GLU A 139 19.09 -6.94 -2.98
C GLU A 139 18.64 -8.33 -3.42
N GLU A 140 19.32 -8.91 -4.41
CA GLU A 140 19.03 -10.24 -4.97
C GLU A 140 19.04 -11.36 -3.93
N LYS A 141 19.78 -11.21 -2.84
CA LYS A 141 19.82 -12.21 -1.77
C LYS A 141 18.43 -12.54 -1.20
N PHE A 142 17.50 -11.57 -1.21
CA PHE A 142 16.14 -11.77 -0.70
C PHE A 142 15.30 -12.68 -1.60
N LEU A 143 15.69 -12.87 -2.88
CA LEU A 143 15.01 -13.81 -3.77
C LEU A 143 15.15 -15.27 -3.34
N ALA A 144 16.03 -15.57 -2.37
CA ALA A 144 16.10 -16.88 -1.72
C ALA A 144 14.92 -17.17 -0.77
N LEU A 145 14.17 -16.15 -0.37
CA LEU A 145 12.94 -16.31 0.42
C LEU A 145 11.79 -16.81 -0.47
N PRO A 146 10.79 -17.48 0.09
CA PRO A 146 9.54 -17.72 -0.62
C PRO A 146 9.00 -16.42 -1.19
N LYS A 147 8.54 -16.43 -2.44
CA LYS A 147 8.13 -15.21 -3.13
C LYS A 147 7.03 -14.43 -2.39
N GLU A 148 6.16 -15.13 -1.70
CA GLU A 148 5.09 -14.53 -0.91
C GLU A 148 5.63 -13.69 0.26
N CYS A 149 6.76 -14.08 0.85
CA CYS A 149 7.44 -13.30 1.90
C CYS A 149 7.99 -11.97 1.39
N ILE A 150 8.17 -11.83 0.07
CA ILE A 150 8.64 -10.61 -0.59
C ILE A 150 7.45 -9.80 -1.11
N ILE A 151 6.50 -10.46 -1.78
CA ILE A 151 5.35 -9.83 -2.41
C ILE A 151 4.40 -9.22 -1.37
N THR A 152 4.12 -9.93 -0.27
CA THR A 152 3.17 -9.46 0.75
C THR A 152 3.59 -8.13 1.37
N PRO A 153 4.81 -7.93 1.88
CA PRO A 153 5.24 -6.62 2.35
C PRO A 153 5.19 -5.52 1.28
N MET A 154 5.46 -5.86 0.02
CA MET A 154 5.36 -4.91 -1.07
C MET A 154 3.93 -4.42 -1.28
N ARG A 155 2.97 -5.35 -1.39
CA ARG A 155 1.57 -5.06 -1.71
C ARG A 155 0.83 -4.47 -0.52
N GLU A 156 0.82 -5.20 0.60
CA GLU A 156 -0.05 -4.91 1.74
C GLU A 156 0.48 -3.75 2.60
N HIS A 157 1.81 -3.55 2.64
CA HIS A 157 2.39 -2.54 3.52
C HIS A 157 2.89 -1.31 2.78
N GLN A 158 3.37 -1.47 1.53
CA GLN A 158 4.02 -0.39 0.79
C GLN A 158 3.26 0.05 -0.47
N ARG A 159 2.26 -0.69 -0.90
CA ARG A 159 1.49 -0.41 -2.12
C ARG A 159 2.37 -0.42 -3.38
N TYR A 160 3.32 -1.37 -3.44
CA TYR A 160 4.19 -1.56 -4.59
C TYR A 160 3.69 -2.70 -5.48
N PHE A 161 3.92 -2.58 -6.78
CA PHE A 161 3.63 -3.60 -7.77
C PHE A 161 4.89 -4.43 -8.01
N PRO A 162 4.87 -5.75 -7.73
CA PRO A 162 5.97 -6.66 -8.02
C PRO A 162 6.22 -6.76 -9.52
N VAL A 163 7.48 -6.93 -9.93
CA VAL A 163 7.87 -7.19 -11.32
C VAL A 163 8.28 -8.64 -11.46
N LEU A 164 7.65 -9.35 -12.37
CA LEU A 164 7.90 -10.76 -12.66
C LEU A 164 8.60 -10.89 -14.02
N ALA A 165 9.47 -11.87 -14.15
CA ALA A 165 10.03 -12.31 -15.44
C ALA A 165 8.97 -13.08 -16.24
N GLU A 166 9.28 -13.39 -17.52
CA GLU A 166 8.37 -14.14 -18.42
C GLU A 166 8.02 -15.54 -17.90
N ASP A 167 8.92 -16.17 -17.15
CA ASP A 167 8.70 -17.50 -16.53
C ASP A 167 7.89 -17.43 -15.22
N GLY A 168 7.47 -16.24 -14.81
CA GLY A 168 6.71 -15.99 -13.56
C GLY A 168 7.57 -15.93 -12.30
N SER A 169 8.90 -15.98 -12.42
CA SER A 169 9.80 -15.74 -11.30
C SER A 169 9.83 -14.26 -10.93
N LEU A 170 10.02 -13.97 -9.64
CA LEU A 170 10.10 -12.59 -9.15
C LEU A 170 11.45 -11.98 -9.53
N LEU A 171 11.43 -10.81 -10.13
CA LEU A 171 12.63 -9.99 -10.30
C LEU A 171 12.88 -9.17 -9.00
N ASN A 172 14.13 -8.80 -8.77
CA ASN A 172 14.51 -7.94 -7.63
C ASN A 172 14.12 -6.46 -7.87
N LYS A 173 12.93 -6.25 -8.42
CA LYS A 173 12.40 -4.95 -8.82
C LYS A 173 10.96 -4.78 -8.35
N PHE A 174 10.59 -3.55 -8.11
CA PHE A 174 9.21 -3.17 -7.81
C PHE A 174 8.88 -1.82 -8.45
N ILE A 175 7.59 -1.59 -8.69
CA ILE A 175 7.11 -0.30 -9.17
C ILE A 175 6.22 0.31 -8.11
N THR A 176 6.44 1.58 -7.85
CA THR A 176 5.60 2.39 -6.96
C THR A 176 5.08 3.62 -7.69
N VAL A 177 3.98 4.18 -7.22
CA VAL A 177 3.35 5.37 -7.80
C VAL A 177 3.42 6.51 -6.81
N ARG A 178 4.13 7.56 -7.21
CA ARG A 178 4.26 8.79 -6.45
C ARG A 178 3.08 9.72 -6.76
N ASN A 179 2.57 10.41 -5.75
CA ASN A 179 1.73 11.59 -5.95
C ASN A 179 2.62 12.80 -6.20
N GLY A 180 2.86 13.16 -7.46
CA GLY A 180 3.73 14.27 -7.80
C GLY A 180 4.40 14.17 -9.17
N GLY A 181 5.28 15.12 -9.49
CA GLY A 181 5.99 15.24 -10.77
C GLY A 181 7.16 14.26 -10.91
N LYS A 182 7.89 14.46 -12.01
CA LYS A 182 9.02 13.59 -12.42
C LYS A 182 10.37 14.02 -11.84
N GLU A 183 10.44 15.13 -11.10
CA GLU A 183 11.69 15.60 -10.52
C GLU A 183 12.15 14.68 -9.38
N HIS A 184 13.46 14.44 -9.31
CA HIS A 184 14.12 13.72 -8.22
C HIS A 184 13.57 12.29 -7.98
N LEU A 185 13.16 11.60 -9.04
CA LEU A 185 12.64 10.22 -8.93
C LEU A 185 13.69 9.26 -8.33
N GLU A 186 14.97 9.48 -8.59
CA GLU A 186 16.08 8.71 -8.04
C GLU A 186 16.14 8.80 -6.49
N ILE A 187 15.85 9.97 -5.93
CA ILE A 187 15.81 10.16 -4.48
C ILE A 187 14.61 9.43 -3.88
N VAL A 188 13.46 9.53 -4.57
CA VAL A 188 12.23 8.84 -4.15
C VAL A 188 12.41 7.33 -4.23
N ALA A 189 12.99 6.81 -5.33
CA ALA A 189 13.30 5.39 -5.49
C ALA A 189 14.18 4.89 -4.33
N HIS A 190 15.29 5.59 -4.05
CA HIS A 190 16.19 5.23 -2.96
C HIS A 190 15.51 5.22 -1.59
N GLY A 191 14.60 6.18 -1.34
CA GLY A 191 13.78 6.22 -0.13
C GLY A 191 12.90 4.97 0.02
N ASN A 192 12.20 4.59 -1.05
CA ASN A 192 11.34 3.41 -1.07
C ASN A 192 12.13 2.10 -0.98
N GLU A 193 13.28 1.99 -1.65
CA GLU A 193 14.21 0.86 -1.54
C GLU A 193 14.69 0.63 -0.11
N ARG A 194 15.00 1.72 0.61
CA ARG A 194 15.42 1.65 2.01
C ARG A 194 14.32 1.11 2.92
N VAL A 195 13.07 1.55 2.71
CA VAL A 195 11.92 1.06 3.48
C VAL A 195 11.69 -0.42 3.21
N LEU A 196 11.67 -0.82 1.92
CA LEU A 196 11.48 -2.22 1.55
C LEU A 196 12.60 -3.12 2.08
N ARG A 197 13.87 -2.67 2.00
CA ARG A 197 15.03 -3.40 2.57
C ARG A 197 14.84 -3.73 4.04
N ALA A 198 14.36 -2.79 4.84
CA ALA A 198 14.10 -3.03 6.26
C ALA A 198 13.07 -4.15 6.46
N ARG A 199 11.96 -4.11 5.74
CA ARG A 199 10.91 -5.14 5.78
C ARG A 199 11.39 -6.51 5.32
N LEU A 200 12.18 -6.56 4.24
CA LEU A 200 12.73 -7.81 3.74
C LEU A 200 13.81 -8.39 4.67
N SER A 201 14.56 -7.54 5.36
CA SER A 201 15.52 -7.99 6.40
C SER A 201 14.80 -8.60 7.60
N ASP A 202 13.67 -8.03 8.01
CA ASP A 202 12.82 -8.61 9.06
C ASP A 202 12.27 -9.98 8.60
N ALA A 203 11.76 -10.05 7.36
CA ALA A 203 11.28 -11.32 6.79
C ALA A 203 12.38 -12.38 6.72
N GLU A 204 13.59 -12.03 6.26
CA GLU A 204 14.75 -12.94 6.22
C GLU A 204 15.11 -13.44 7.64
N PHE A 205 15.09 -12.55 8.61
CA PHE A 205 15.36 -12.90 10.00
C PHE A 205 14.33 -13.89 10.55
N PHE A 206 13.04 -13.59 10.44
CA PHE A 206 11.99 -14.47 10.94
C PHE A 206 11.95 -15.80 10.20
N PHE A 207 12.14 -15.81 8.89
CA PHE A 207 12.22 -17.04 8.12
C PHE A 207 13.33 -17.97 8.60
N ASN A 208 14.51 -17.43 8.88
CA ASN A 208 15.65 -18.21 9.37
C ASN A 208 15.46 -18.66 10.83
N GLU A 209 14.87 -17.82 11.69
CA GLU A 209 14.57 -18.19 13.08
C GLU A 209 13.50 -19.29 13.15
N ASP A 210 12.45 -19.18 12.33
CA ASP A 210 11.36 -20.13 12.31
C ASP A 210 11.81 -21.53 11.85
N ARG A 211 12.77 -21.61 10.94
CA ARG A 211 13.34 -22.88 10.44
C ARG A 211 14.17 -23.66 11.46
N LYS A 212 14.44 -23.09 12.64
CA LYS A 212 15.12 -23.83 13.74
C LYS A 212 14.26 -24.86 14.44
N GLN A 213 12.94 -24.82 14.21
CA GLN A 213 11.95 -25.74 14.76
C GLN A 213 10.96 -26.14 13.68
N THR A 214 10.57 -27.40 13.66
CA THR A 214 9.55 -27.88 12.73
C THR A 214 8.15 -27.39 13.11
N LEU A 215 7.20 -27.47 12.18
CA LEU A 215 5.79 -27.19 12.49
C LEU A 215 5.27 -28.13 13.58
N ALA A 216 5.69 -29.40 13.58
CA ALA A 216 5.30 -30.38 14.59
C ALA A 216 5.76 -29.98 16.00
N ASP A 217 6.97 -29.45 16.14
CA ASP A 217 7.49 -28.97 17.44
C ASP A 217 6.67 -27.81 18.01
N ARG A 218 5.94 -27.09 17.15
CA ARG A 218 5.11 -25.93 17.51
C ARG A 218 3.71 -26.28 18.00
N LEU A 219 3.27 -27.55 17.87
CA LEU A 219 1.94 -27.98 18.30
C LEU A 219 1.62 -27.63 19.75
N GLU A 220 2.58 -27.84 20.66
CA GLU A 220 2.39 -27.50 22.06
C GLU A 220 2.22 -25.99 22.27
N LYS A 221 2.91 -25.17 21.50
CA LYS A 221 2.81 -23.70 21.58
C LYS A 221 1.43 -23.19 21.16
N LEU A 222 0.69 -23.92 20.32
CA LEU A 222 -0.69 -23.57 19.96
C LEU A 222 -1.64 -23.53 21.17
N LYS A 223 -1.29 -24.15 22.29
CA LYS A 223 -2.07 -24.06 23.53
C LYS A 223 -2.09 -22.65 24.11
N THR A 224 -1.11 -21.81 23.78
CA THR A 224 -1.04 -20.42 24.23
C THR A 224 -1.94 -19.47 23.43
N VAL A 225 -2.46 -19.92 22.28
CA VAL A 225 -3.31 -19.13 21.39
C VAL A 225 -4.76 -19.49 21.64
N SER A 226 -5.53 -18.58 22.22
CA SER A 226 -6.97 -18.76 22.45
C SER A 226 -7.71 -18.86 21.11
N PHE A 227 -8.64 -19.80 21.00
CA PHE A 227 -9.52 -19.89 19.84
C PHE A 227 -10.81 -19.12 20.10
N GLN A 228 -11.58 -19.56 21.08
CA GLN A 228 -12.84 -18.91 21.48
C GLN A 228 -13.20 -19.33 22.89
N GLU A 229 -13.87 -18.45 23.65
CA GLU A 229 -14.41 -18.77 24.96
C GLU A 229 -15.35 -20.00 24.87
N GLY A 230 -15.16 -20.94 25.75
CA GLY A 230 -15.91 -22.22 25.76
C GLY A 230 -15.46 -23.25 24.72
N LEU A 231 -14.60 -22.87 23.73
CA LEU A 231 -14.10 -23.80 22.70
C LEU A 231 -12.60 -24.09 22.82
N GLY A 232 -11.93 -23.55 23.84
CA GLY A 232 -10.53 -23.83 24.14
C GLY A 232 -9.55 -23.02 23.26
N ASN A 233 -8.38 -23.59 23.01
CA ASN A 233 -7.26 -22.98 22.31
C ASN A 233 -7.07 -23.55 20.89
N MET A 234 -6.06 -23.04 20.16
CA MET A 234 -5.80 -23.47 18.78
C MET A 234 -5.33 -24.91 18.66
N ASN A 235 -4.66 -25.47 19.68
CA ASN A 235 -4.33 -26.90 19.70
C ASN A 235 -5.61 -27.78 19.80
N ASP A 236 -6.57 -27.36 20.61
CA ASP A 236 -7.88 -28.06 20.71
C ASP A 236 -8.65 -27.93 19.38
N LYS A 237 -8.54 -26.78 18.71
CA LYS A 237 -9.11 -26.57 17.35
C LYS A 237 -8.48 -27.57 16.36
N SER A 238 -7.15 -27.69 16.33
CA SER A 238 -6.45 -28.64 15.45
C SER A 238 -6.89 -30.06 15.65
N LYS A 239 -7.06 -30.54 16.91
CA LYS A 239 -7.58 -31.88 17.22
C LYS A 239 -9.01 -32.09 16.70
N ARG A 240 -9.88 -31.07 16.83
CA ARG A 240 -11.23 -31.13 16.24
C ARG A 240 -11.21 -31.15 14.72
N LEU A 241 -10.26 -30.47 14.09
CA LEU A 241 -10.10 -30.52 12.63
C LEU A 241 -9.72 -31.90 12.15
N VAL A 242 -8.82 -32.61 12.84
CA VAL A 242 -8.49 -34.01 12.52
C VAL A 242 -9.75 -34.91 12.54
N GLN A 243 -10.58 -34.80 13.58
CA GLN A 243 -11.85 -35.57 13.64
C GLN A 243 -12.82 -35.14 12.52
N ALA A 244 -12.93 -33.86 12.25
CA ALA A 244 -13.85 -33.33 11.23
C ALA A 244 -13.48 -33.77 9.82
N VAL A 245 -12.18 -33.75 9.46
CA VAL A 245 -11.74 -34.15 8.10
C VAL A 245 -11.94 -35.66 7.87
N ASP A 246 -11.75 -36.47 8.89
CA ASP A 246 -12.04 -37.91 8.83
C ASP A 246 -13.53 -38.16 8.56
N MET A 247 -14.40 -37.55 9.37
CA MET A 247 -15.85 -37.67 9.20
C MET A 247 -16.30 -37.19 7.81
N LEU A 248 -15.73 -36.07 7.35
CA LEU A 248 -16.04 -35.53 6.03
C LEU A 248 -15.57 -36.43 4.89
N ALA A 249 -14.34 -36.95 4.97
CA ALA A 249 -13.80 -37.87 3.97
C ALA A 249 -14.65 -39.12 3.83
N MET A 250 -15.13 -39.68 4.95
CA MET A 250 -16.07 -40.81 4.95
C MET A 250 -17.42 -40.44 4.34
N ALA A 251 -17.98 -39.29 4.72
CA ALA A 251 -19.31 -38.85 4.28
C ALA A 251 -19.40 -38.64 2.77
N ILE A 252 -18.32 -38.11 2.16
CA ILE A 252 -18.25 -37.88 0.71
C ILE A 252 -17.57 -39.03 -0.06
N ASN A 253 -17.24 -40.11 0.64
CA ASN A 253 -16.53 -41.27 0.07
C ASN A 253 -15.25 -40.84 -0.70
N ALA A 254 -14.46 -39.91 -0.13
CA ALA A 254 -13.25 -39.38 -0.74
C ALA A 254 -12.14 -40.47 -0.74
N LYS A 255 -11.48 -40.61 -1.89
CA LYS A 255 -10.27 -41.46 -2.03
C LYS A 255 -9.05 -40.64 -1.66
N VAL A 256 -8.77 -40.51 -0.38
CA VAL A 256 -7.65 -39.75 0.17
C VAL A 256 -6.78 -40.63 1.05
N ASP A 257 -5.50 -40.28 1.14
CA ASP A 257 -4.60 -40.85 2.12
C ASP A 257 -4.96 -40.32 3.50
N LYS A 258 -5.47 -41.20 4.36
CA LYS A 258 -5.96 -40.82 5.68
C LYS A 258 -4.86 -40.21 6.56
N GLU A 259 -3.66 -40.79 6.55
CA GLU A 259 -2.55 -40.35 7.38
C GLU A 259 -2.12 -38.95 6.99
N LYS A 260 -2.02 -38.66 5.67
CA LYS A 260 -1.72 -37.31 5.16
C LYS A 260 -2.81 -36.29 5.49
N LEU A 261 -4.08 -36.71 5.39
CA LEU A 261 -5.20 -35.83 5.70
C LEU A 261 -5.21 -35.43 7.18
N GLU A 262 -5.07 -36.40 8.08
CA GLU A 262 -4.99 -36.18 9.53
C GLU A 262 -3.76 -35.32 9.89
N ARG A 263 -2.61 -35.62 9.30
CA ARG A 263 -1.37 -34.88 9.51
C ARG A 263 -1.51 -33.41 9.06
N THR A 264 -2.09 -33.19 7.89
CA THR A 264 -2.36 -31.83 7.37
C THR A 264 -3.29 -31.06 8.32
N ALA A 265 -4.38 -31.67 8.74
CA ALA A 265 -5.35 -31.08 9.67
C ALA A 265 -4.71 -30.74 11.02
N LEU A 266 -3.80 -31.59 11.51
CA LEU A 266 -3.09 -31.34 12.75
C LEU A 266 -2.14 -30.15 12.67
N LEU A 267 -1.38 -30.02 11.57
CA LEU A 267 -0.32 -29.02 11.41
C LEU A 267 -0.80 -27.69 10.83
N CYS A 268 -1.97 -27.62 10.19
CA CYS A 268 -2.44 -26.48 9.39
C CYS A 268 -2.60 -25.16 10.17
N LYS A 269 -2.41 -25.17 11.48
CA LYS A 269 -2.47 -23.97 12.34
C LYS A 269 -1.15 -23.68 13.06
N CYS A 270 -0.13 -24.50 12.84
CA CYS A 270 1.14 -24.37 13.56
C CYS A 270 1.95 -23.13 13.16
N ASP A 271 1.69 -22.59 11.99
CA ASP A 271 2.29 -21.34 11.50
C ASP A 271 1.84 -20.10 12.28
N LEU A 272 0.68 -20.13 12.95
CA LEU A 272 0.18 -19.04 13.79
C LEU A 272 1.13 -18.64 14.93
N VAL A 273 2.03 -19.53 15.32
CA VAL A 273 2.98 -19.28 16.41
C VAL A 273 4.42 -19.13 15.90
N THR A 274 4.60 -18.94 14.59
CA THR A 274 5.86 -18.59 13.96
C THR A 274 6.11 -17.09 14.01
N GLY A 275 7.37 -16.67 14.04
CA GLY A 275 7.75 -15.27 14.01
C GLY A 275 7.25 -14.58 12.75
N MET A 276 7.36 -15.27 11.59
CA MET A 276 6.91 -14.75 10.31
C MET A 276 5.41 -14.40 10.31
N VAL A 277 4.54 -15.30 10.77
CA VAL A 277 3.08 -15.07 10.77
C VAL A 277 2.64 -14.08 11.87
N ILE A 278 3.40 -13.97 12.96
CA ILE A 278 3.16 -12.95 13.99
C ILE A 278 3.42 -11.54 13.44
N GLU A 279 4.49 -11.35 12.64
CA GLU A 279 4.85 -10.06 12.03
C GLU A 279 4.04 -9.78 10.75
N PHE A 280 3.83 -10.80 9.92
CA PHE A 280 3.11 -10.73 8.64
C PHE A 280 1.90 -11.65 8.66
N THR A 281 0.82 -11.19 9.27
CA THR A 281 -0.39 -11.99 9.53
C THR A 281 -1.06 -12.51 8.25
N GLU A 282 -0.89 -11.81 7.15
CA GLU A 282 -1.40 -12.15 5.81
C GLU A 282 -0.74 -13.42 5.24
N LEU A 283 0.44 -13.79 5.76
CA LEU A 283 1.15 -15.01 5.36
C LEU A 283 0.65 -16.28 6.06
N GLN A 284 -0.37 -16.18 6.90
CA GLN A 284 -1.00 -17.34 7.52
C GLN A 284 -1.45 -18.36 6.47
N GLY A 285 -1.16 -19.61 6.69
CA GLY A 285 -1.43 -20.73 5.77
C GLY A 285 -0.38 -20.84 4.65
N VAL A 286 0.07 -19.73 4.08
CA VAL A 286 1.15 -19.71 3.10
C VAL A 286 2.44 -20.22 3.74
N MET A 287 2.82 -19.63 4.88
CA MET A 287 4.02 -20.07 5.60
C MET A 287 3.89 -21.47 6.18
N GLY A 288 2.68 -21.86 6.60
CA GLY A 288 2.41 -23.25 6.97
C GLY A 288 2.77 -24.23 5.87
N ARG A 289 2.37 -23.94 4.63
CA ARG A 289 2.73 -24.73 3.44
C ARG A 289 4.23 -24.75 3.17
N GLU A 290 4.88 -23.59 3.19
CA GLU A 290 6.31 -23.48 2.89
C GLU A 290 7.17 -24.17 3.97
N TYR A 291 6.85 -24.00 5.24
CA TYR A 291 7.54 -24.70 6.32
C TYR A 291 7.29 -26.22 6.29
N ALA A 292 6.06 -26.65 5.99
CA ALA A 292 5.76 -28.09 5.83
C ALA A 292 6.63 -28.73 4.75
N LYS A 293 6.81 -28.08 3.60
CA LYS A 293 7.71 -28.54 2.54
C LYS A 293 9.17 -28.65 3.01
N LEU A 294 9.64 -27.65 3.75
CA LEU A 294 11.02 -27.60 4.26
C LEU A 294 11.26 -28.63 5.38
N ASP A 295 10.22 -28.94 6.16
CA ASP A 295 10.24 -29.97 7.20
C ASP A 295 10.17 -31.40 6.60
N GLY A 296 9.92 -31.55 5.29
CA GLY A 296 9.81 -32.82 4.60
C GLY A 296 8.44 -33.52 4.80
N GLU A 297 7.41 -32.76 5.15
CA GLU A 297 6.03 -33.29 5.24
C GLU A 297 5.57 -33.75 3.83
N ALA A 298 4.82 -34.83 3.80
CA ALA A 298 4.33 -35.38 2.55
C ALA A 298 3.31 -34.45 1.87
N PRO A 299 3.41 -34.22 0.53
CA PRO A 299 2.48 -33.38 -0.22
C PRO A 299 1.06 -33.95 -0.26
#